data_05ccbafd6b3ee1359d522e0c3bbf0ade
#
_entry.id   05ccbafd6b3ee1359d522e0c3bbf0ade
#
_cell.length_a   1.000
_cell.length_b   1.000
_cell.length_c   1.000
_cell.angle_alpha   90.00
_cell.angle_beta   90.00
_cell.angle_gamma   90.00
#
_symmetry.space_group_name_H-M   'P 1'
#
loop_
_entity.id
_entity.type
_entity.pdbx_description
1 polymer ?
#
loop_
_entity_poly.entity_id
_entity_poly.type
_entity_poly.pdbx_seq_one_letter_code
_entity_poly.pdbx_strand_id
1 'polypeptide(L)'
;MNDTITAISTAVGNSGISIIRISGEDAFNIAGKLMKLSSTDVDKIDSHSIKYGHIYNETDVVDEVLVSFMKGPRTYTREDVVEINCHGGAFITKKVLETAIKAGARLAEPGEFTKRAFLSGRIDLTQAEAVMDIIRADSEYAIKSAGRRLNGGIGDKLKPVKESILTDMAYIEAALDDPEHMSLDGKAEEIRENVVNNINALNNILENAGKGRIIKEGIKTVIVGKPNVGKSSFLNYISGEDVAIVTDIPGTTRDALMQSVSLGDISLNIVDTAGIRETDNEIERMGIERAKEHLSDADLVLMIIDVSKPLSTEDKELLEEIKSRKSVLILNKTDLERGLTDEEYKEFSEFNPVEISAKKRVGIEKLTEIIKEMFFNGELDFNNEIYLSNLRQEGAIRRAKESLNMVLESIDSGVSEDFYTIDLMNAYNAIGEVTGDTTSEDLADKIFKDFCMGK
;
A
#
# COMPACT_ATOMS: atom_id res chain seq x y z
N MET A 1 27.81 -3.23 3.17
CA MET A 1 27.40 -4.60 3.50
C MET A 1 28.26 -5.51 2.64
N ASN A 2 29.08 -6.38 3.27
CA ASN A 2 30.09 -7.18 2.53
C ASN A 2 29.67 -8.65 2.38
N ASP A 3 28.40 -8.99 2.57
CA ASP A 3 27.91 -10.36 2.48
C ASP A 3 26.98 -10.57 1.30
N THR A 4 27.01 -11.76 0.73
CA THR A 4 26.14 -12.14 -0.38
C THR A 4 24.94 -12.91 0.16
N ILE A 5 23.73 -12.43 -0.20
CA ILE A 5 22.46 -12.97 0.25
C ILE A 5 21.75 -13.79 -0.82
N THR A 6 20.88 -14.70 -0.39
CA THR A 6 20.05 -15.51 -1.29
C THR A 6 18.68 -15.76 -0.70
N ALA A 7 17.64 -15.81 -1.55
CA ALA A 7 16.31 -16.24 -1.16
C ALA A 7 15.49 -16.75 -2.36
N ILE A 8 14.36 -17.40 -2.05
CA ILE A 8 13.31 -17.73 -3.03
C ILE A 8 12.54 -16.44 -3.35
N SER A 9 12.50 -16.04 -4.62
CA SER A 9 11.85 -14.80 -5.08
C SER A 9 10.49 -15.03 -5.74
N THR A 10 9.99 -16.25 -5.80
CA THR A 10 8.68 -16.65 -6.30
C THR A 10 7.81 -17.22 -5.18
N ALA A 11 6.50 -17.31 -5.40
CA ALA A 11 5.62 -18.02 -4.48
C ALA A 11 6.07 -19.48 -4.30
N VAL A 12 6.00 -19.98 -3.06
CA VAL A 12 6.35 -21.38 -2.76
C VAL A 12 5.15 -22.26 -3.03
N GLY A 13 5.27 -23.17 -3.99
CA GLY A 13 4.19 -24.07 -4.39
C GLY A 13 4.58 -24.89 -5.61
N ASN A 14 3.66 -25.67 -6.17
CA ASN A 14 3.88 -26.38 -7.43
C ASN A 14 3.60 -25.44 -8.60
N SER A 15 4.65 -24.99 -9.27
CA SER A 15 4.60 -24.14 -10.45
C SER A 15 5.54 -24.65 -11.54
N GLY A 16 5.50 -24.08 -12.74
CA GLY A 16 6.44 -24.47 -13.81
C GLY A 16 7.87 -24.01 -13.52
N ILE A 17 8.03 -22.85 -12.87
CA ILE A 17 9.33 -22.22 -12.61
C ILE A 17 9.33 -21.63 -11.20
N SER A 18 10.49 -21.70 -10.50
CA SER A 18 10.83 -20.92 -9.31
C SER A 18 12.14 -20.20 -9.51
N ILE A 19 12.31 -19.06 -8.84
CA ILE A 19 13.51 -18.23 -8.93
C ILE A 19 14.21 -18.16 -7.58
N ILE A 20 15.49 -18.51 -7.55
CA ILE A 20 16.39 -18.25 -6.44
C ILE A 20 17.23 -17.04 -6.82
N ARG A 21 17.15 -15.96 -6.04
CA ARG A 21 17.94 -14.75 -6.22
C ARG A 21 19.14 -14.74 -5.29
N ILE A 22 20.27 -14.30 -5.83
CA ILE A 22 21.52 -14.09 -5.10
C ILE A 22 21.96 -12.65 -5.36
N SER A 23 22.35 -11.89 -4.33
CA SER A 23 22.82 -10.50 -4.46
C SER A 23 24.03 -10.27 -3.55
N GLY A 24 25.06 -9.61 -4.07
CA GLY A 24 26.30 -9.28 -3.36
C GLY A 24 27.54 -9.49 -4.22
N GLU A 25 28.71 -9.13 -3.69
CA GLU A 25 30.00 -9.18 -4.40
C GLU A 25 30.35 -10.59 -4.92
N ASP A 26 29.96 -11.63 -4.19
CA ASP A 26 30.27 -13.02 -4.56
C ASP A 26 29.16 -13.71 -5.35
N ALA A 27 28.10 -12.99 -5.78
CA ALA A 27 26.95 -13.61 -6.43
C ALA A 27 27.33 -14.43 -7.69
N PHE A 28 28.21 -13.91 -8.53
CA PHE A 28 28.72 -14.59 -9.72
C PHE A 28 29.58 -15.80 -9.38
N ASN A 29 30.47 -15.67 -8.38
CA ASN A 29 31.33 -16.75 -7.91
C ASN A 29 30.54 -17.92 -7.31
N ILE A 30 29.50 -17.60 -6.53
CA ILE A 30 28.61 -18.60 -5.95
C ILE A 30 27.86 -19.33 -7.06
N ALA A 31 27.26 -18.62 -8.02
CA ALA A 31 26.58 -19.23 -9.15
C ALA A 31 27.54 -20.08 -10.00
N GLY A 32 28.76 -19.60 -10.21
CA GLY A 32 29.81 -20.37 -10.90
C GLY A 32 30.14 -21.70 -10.22
N LYS A 33 30.28 -21.71 -8.88
CA LYS A 33 30.47 -22.94 -8.10
C LYS A 33 29.29 -23.90 -8.27
N LEU A 34 28.05 -23.39 -8.22
CA LEU A 34 26.84 -24.18 -8.39
C LEU A 34 26.76 -24.83 -9.77
N MET A 35 27.20 -24.14 -10.80
CA MET A 35 27.21 -24.60 -12.20
C MET A 35 28.49 -25.35 -12.60
N LYS A 36 29.45 -25.48 -11.68
CA LYS A 36 30.80 -26.03 -11.91
C LYS A 36 31.56 -25.31 -13.04
N LEU A 37 31.41 -23.99 -13.13
CA LEU A 37 32.20 -23.16 -14.04
C LEU A 37 33.58 -22.89 -13.45
N SER A 38 34.61 -22.75 -14.31
CA SER A 38 35.91 -22.26 -13.87
C SER A 38 35.82 -20.75 -13.52
N SER A 39 36.75 -20.26 -12.68
CA SER A 39 36.82 -18.82 -12.37
C SER A 39 37.02 -17.98 -13.63
N THR A 40 37.83 -18.45 -14.58
CA THR A 40 38.05 -17.80 -15.87
C THR A 40 36.78 -17.74 -16.74
N ASP A 41 35.90 -18.71 -16.61
CA ASP A 41 34.62 -18.70 -17.32
C ASP A 41 33.61 -17.74 -16.66
N VAL A 42 33.60 -17.66 -15.32
CA VAL A 42 32.80 -16.71 -14.55
C VAL A 42 33.18 -15.27 -14.88
N ASP A 43 34.48 -14.96 -14.95
CA ASP A 43 34.99 -13.61 -15.28
C ASP A 43 34.57 -13.13 -16.67
N LYS A 44 34.36 -14.07 -17.60
CA LYS A 44 33.95 -13.81 -18.98
C LYS A 44 32.45 -13.70 -19.16
N ILE A 45 31.65 -13.89 -18.14
CA ILE A 45 30.19 -13.77 -18.26
C ILE A 45 29.82 -12.31 -18.46
N ASP A 46 29.14 -12.04 -19.58
CA ASP A 46 28.60 -10.73 -19.86
C ASP A 46 27.43 -10.40 -18.90
N SER A 47 27.37 -9.12 -18.51
CA SER A 47 26.23 -8.62 -17.72
C SER A 47 24.93 -8.67 -18.52
N HIS A 48 23.82 -8.95 -17.86
CA HIS A 48 22.49 -9.08 -18.44
C HIS A 48 22.42 -10.21 -19.49
N SER A 49 23.07 -11.32 -19.17
CA SER A 49 23.09 -12.54 -19.99
C SER A 49 22.44 -13.71 -19.28
N ILE A 50 21.94 -14.66 -20.05
CA ILE A 50 21.34 -15.91 -19.55
C ILE A 50 22.21 -17.08 -19.99
N LYS A 51 22.50 -17.98 -19.05
CA LYS A 51 23.24 -19.22 -19.29
C LYS A 51 22.33 -20.42 -18.98
N TYR A 52 22.28 -21.36 -19.91
CA TYR A 52 21.70 -22.67 -19.69
C TYR A 52 22.72 -23.57 -19.01
N GLY A 53 22.28 -24.41 -18.06
CA GLY A 53 23.15 -25.35 -17.39
C GLY A 53 22.44 -26.17 -16.32
N HIS A 54 23.24 -26.73 -15.43
CA HIS A 54 22.77 -27.56 -14.32
C HIS A 54 23.30 -27.01 -13.01
N ILE A 55 22.52 -27.15 -11.95
CA ILE A 55 22.97 -26.91 -10.57
C ILE A 55 23.41 -28.22 -9.96
N TYR A 56 24.55 -28.19 -9.31
CA TYR A 56 25.18 -29.37 -8.67
C TYR A 56 25.23 -29.19 -7.16
N ASN A 57 24.90 -30.26 -6.42
CA ASN A 57 25.25 -30.40 -5.03
C ASN A 57 26.35 -31.45 -4.95
N GLU A 58 27.60 -31.02 -4.73
CA GLU A 58 28.80 -31.86 -4.84
C GLU A 58 28.90 -32.53 -6.23
N THR A 59 28.56 -33.82 -6.33
CA THR A 59 28.61 -34.57 -7.58
C THR A 59 27.28 -34.68 -8.28
N ASP A 60 26.19 -34.58 -7.54
CA ASP A 60 24.85 -34.85 -8.04
C ASP A 60 24.23 -33.64 -8.73
N VAL A 61 23.60 -33.88 -9.86
CA VAL A 61 22.77 -32.87 -10.52
C VAL A 61 21.50 -32.65 -9.69
N VAL A 62 21.30 -31.42 -9.27
CA VAL A 62 20.12 -31.01 -8.50
C VAL A 62 18.99 -30.64 -9.44
N ASP A 63 19.29 -29.82 -10.49
CA ASP A 63 18.29 -29.36 -11.45
C ASP A 63 18.95 -28.86 -12.74
N GLU A 64 18.17 -28.83 -13.81
CA GLU A 64 18.47 -28.19 -15.07
C GLU A 64 17.86 -26.77 -15.07
N VAL A 65 18.65 -25.73 -15.34
CA VAL A 65 18.29 -24.35 -15.03
C VAL A 65 18.67 -23.35 -16.15
N LEU A 66 18.01 -22.19 -16.12
CA LEU A 66 18.47 -20.97 -16.76
C LEU A 66 18.98 -20.00 -15.68
N VAL A 67 20.19 -19.51 -15.82
CA VAL A 67 20.80 -18.60 -14.86
C VAL A 67 21.04 -17.24 -15.48
N SER A 68 20.41 -16.21 -14.92
CA SER A 68 20.59 -14.82 -15.35
C SER A 68 21.69 -14.17 -14.53
N PHE A 69 22.64 -13.50 -15.20
CA PHE A 69 23.77 -12.80 -14.60
C PHE A 69 23.68 -11.30 -14.85
N MET A 70 23.67 -10.48 -13.80
CA MET A 70 23.49 -9.04 -13.86
C MET A 70 24.54 -8.34 -13.00
N LYS A 71 25.51 -7.63 -13.61
CA LYS A 71 26.54 -6.86 -12.88
C LYS A 71 26.01 -5.51 -12.44
N GLY A 72 26.35 -5.14 -11.19
CA GLY A 72 26.12 -3.80 -10.68
C GLY A 72 26.78 -2.70 -11.54
N PRO A 73 26.31 -1.43 -11.44
CA PRO A 73 25.23 -0.95 -10.59
C PRO A 73 23.82 -1.01 -11.24
N ARG A 74 23.66 -1.51 -12.48
CA ARG A 74 22.37 -1.57 -13.17
C ARG A 74 21.58 -2.84 -12.81
N THR A 75 21.34 -3.04 -11.51
CA THR A 75 20.62 -4.18 -10.93
C THR A 75 19.61 -3.70 -9.90
N TYR A 76 18.82 -4.61 -9.33
CA TYR A 76 17.82 -4.25 -8.33
C TYR A 76 18.44 -3.67 -7.05
N THR A 77 19.53 -4.23 -6.57
CA THR A 77 20.23 -3.81 -5.34
C THR A 77 21.41 -2.87 -5.59
N ARG A 78 21.76 -2.59 -6.85
CA ARG A 78 23.03 -2.03 -7.34
C ARG A 78 24.26 -2.90 -7.08
N GLU A 79 24.10 -4.07 -6.47
CA GLU A 79 25.14 -5.10 -6.34
C GLU A 79 25.13 -6.03 -7.56
N ASP A 80 26.07 -6.98 -7.63
CA ASP A 80 25.96 -8.09 -8.56
C ASP A 80 24.77 -8.98 -8.19
N VAL A 81 23.95 -9.33 -9.17
CA VAL A 81 22.73 -10.13 -8.96
C VAL A 81 22.74 -11.33 -9.89
N VAL A 82 22.43 -12.50 -9.35
CA VAL A 82 22.16 -13.71 -10.11
C VAL A 82 20.78 -14.24 -9.80
N GLU A 83 20.05 -14.65 -10.83
CA GLU A 83 18.76 -15.32 -10.70
C GLU A 83 18.84 -16.72 -11.33
N ILE A 84 18.59 -17.74 -10.51
CA ILE A 84 18.57 -19.14 -10.93
C ILE A 84 17.11 -19.53 -11.14
N ASN A 85 16.71 -19.71 -12.39
CA ASN A 85 15.38 -20.17 -12.77
C ASN A 85 15.41 -21.71 -12.79
N CYS A 86 14.88 -22.31 -11.74
CA CYS A 86 14.78 -23.75 -11.55
C CYS A 86 13.33 -24.26 -11.71
N HIS A 87 13.11 -25.58 -11.73
CA HIS A 87 11.78 -26.12 -11.72
C HIS A 87 11.03 -25.75 -10.44
N GLY A 88 9.72 -25.45 -10.57
CA GLY A 88 8.90 -24.80 -9.54
C GLY A 88 8.29 -25.75 -8.50
N GLY A 89 8.86 -26.93 -8.26
CA GLY A 89 8.45 -27.78 -7.16
C GLY A 89 8.99 -27.30 -5.82
N ALA A 90 8.19 -27.27 -4.77
CA ALA A 90 8.60 -26.77 -3.45
C ALA A 90 9.88 -27.45 -2.93
N PHE A 91 10.03 -28.76 -3.15
CA PHE A 91 11.21 -29.50 -2.71
C PHE A 91 12.48 -29.13 -3.49
N ILE A 92 12.39 -29.03 -4.84
CA ILE A 92 13.53 -28.71 -5.68
C ILE A 92 13.99 -27.28 -5.47
N THR A 93 13.05 -26.33 -5.34
CA THR A 93 13.33 -24.93 -5.04
C THR A 93 14.11 -24.80 -3.72
N LYS A 94 13.65 -25.48 -2.66
CA LYS A 94 14.35 -25.52 -1.37
C LYS A 94 15.75 -26.12 -1.51
N LYS A 95 15.89 -27.19 -2.32
CA LYS A 95 17.18 -27.84 -2.53
C LYS A 95 18.19 -26.94 -3.24
N VAL A 96 17.76 -26.18 -4.26
CA VAL A 96 18.61 -25.20 -4.95
C VAL A 96 19.03 -24.08 -3.98
N LEU A 97 18.10 -23.56 -3.15
CA LEU A 97 18.42 -22.57 -2.11
C LEU A 97 19.46 -23.09 -1.12
N GLU A 98 19.25 -24.29 -0.57
CA GLU A 98 20.22 -24.92 0.35
C GLU A 98 21.61 -25.09 -0.28
N THR A 99 21.65 -25.38 -1.58
CA THR A 99 22.91 -25.51 -2.31
C THR A 99 23.60 -24.16 -2.47
N ALA A 100 22.84 -23.07 -2.72
CA ALA A 100 23.38 -21.71 -2.76
C ALA A 100 23.95 -21.27 -1.39
N ILE A 101 23.26 -21.61 -0.30
CA ILE A 101 23.75 -21.32 1.07
C ILE A 101 25.04 -22.09 1.35
N LYS A 102 25.12 -23.37 0.99
CA LYS A 102 26.36 -24.16 1.15
C LYS A 102 27.53 -23.62 0.31
N ALA A 103 27.24 -23.00 -0.82
CA ALA A 103 28.25 -22.40 -1.69
C ALA A 103 28.81 -21.08 -1.16
N GLY A 104 28.19 -20.50 -0.11
CA GLY A 104 28.67 -19.31 0.59
C GLY A 104 27.70 -18.12 0.66
N ALA A 105 26.48 -18.26 0.16
CA ALA A 105 25.45 -17.23 0.36
C ALA A 105 24.83 -17.34 1.75
N ARG A 106 24.45 -16.21 2.36
CA ARG A 106 23.62 -16.16 3.56
C ARG A 106 22.13 -16.09 3.16
N LEU A 107 21.27 -16.72 3.94
CA LEU A 107 19.82 -16.54 3.74
C LEU A 107 19.46 -15.06 3.99
N ALA A 108 18.71 -14.46 3.04
CA ALA A 108 18.23 -13.10 3.16
C ALA A 108 17.16 -12.98 4.26
N GLU A 109 17.15 -11.84 4.92
CA GLU A 109 16.05 -11.43 5.80
C GLU A 109 14.83 -10.97 5.00
N PRO A 110 13.62 -10.90 5.58
CA PRO A 110 12.46 -10.31 4.92
C PRO A 110 12.78 -8.90 4.42
N GLY A 111 12.44 -8.60 3.16
CA GLY A 111 12.66 -7.30 2.55
C GLY A 111 14.12 -6.90 2.27
N GLU A 112 15.11 -7.76 2.53
CA GLU A 112 16.53 -7.37 2.49
C GLU A 112 17.02 -6.89 1.12
N PHE A 113 16.53 -7.46 0.03
CA PHE A 113 16.90 -6.97 -1.32
C PHE A 113 16.40 -5.53 -1.55
N THR A 114 15.18 -5.23 -1.12
CA THR A 114 14.62 -3.87 -1.23
C THR A 114 15.29 -2.91 -0.26
N LYS A 115 15.65 -3.38 0.96
CA LYS A 115 16.47 -2.61 1.91
C LYS A 115 17.83 -2.24 1.31
N ARG A 116 18.52 -3.17 0.63
CA ARG A 116 19.78 -2.89 -0.07
C ARG A 116 19.58 -1.91 -1.23
N ALA A 117 18.50 -2.01 -1.98
CA ALA A 117 18.14 -1.05 -3.02
C ALA A 117 17.93 0.36 -2.45
N PHE A 118 17.30 0.48 -1.28
CA PHE A 118 17.14 1.73 -0.54
C PHE A 118 18.48 2.26 -0.03
N LEU A 119 19.25 1.46 0.71
CA LEU A 119 20.54 1.86 1.26
C LEU A 119 21.58 2.24 0.20
N SER A 120 21.51 1.62 -0.98
CA SER A 120 22.35 1.99 -2.12
C SER A 120 21.89 3.27 -2.82
N GLY A 121 20.79 3.89 -2.39
CA GLY A 121 20.21 5.10 -3.00
C GLY A 121 19.61 4.86 -4.40
N ARG A 122 19.25 3.61 -4.74
CA ARG A 122 18.52 3.33 -5.98
C ARG A 122 17.07 3.76 -5.91
N ILE A 123 16.44 3.57 -4.77
CA ILE A 123 15.06 3.94 -4.47
C ILE A 123 15.00 4.64 -3.12
N ASP A 124 14.04 5.54 -2.94
CA ASP A 124 13.72 6.10 -1.64
C ASP A 124 12.75 5.20 -0.84
N LEU A 125 12.44 5.57 0.40
CA LEU A 125 11.58 4.77 1.27
C LEU A 125 10.14 4.70 0.74
N THR A 126 9.64 5.77 0.10
CA THR A 126 8.29 5.78 -0.49
C THR A 126 8.18 4.84 -1.68
N GLN A 127 9.24 4.75 -2.48
CA GLN A 127 9.37 3.81 -3.60
C GLN A 127 9.51 2.36 -3.09
N ALA A 128 10.26 2.14 -2.01
CA ALA A 128 10.36 0.83 -1.38
C ALA A 128 8.98 0.34 -0.88
N GLU A 129 8.23 1.18 -0.18
CA GLU A 129 6.85 0.88 0.24
C GLU A 129 5.94 0.60 -0.98
N ALA A 130 6.11 1.35 -2.08
CA ALA A 130 5.34 1.15 -3.30
C ALA A 130 5.59 -0.22 -3.97
N VAL A 131 6.80 -0.79 -3.85
CA VAL A 131 7.08 -2.17 -4.31
C VAL A 131 6.14 -3.16 -3.62
N MET A 132 5.95 -3.04 -2.30
CA MET A 132 5.04 -3.91 -1.55
C MET A 132 3.59 -3.66 -1.91
N ASP A 133 3.22 -2.40 -2.12
CA ASP A 133 1.85 -2.04 -2.50
C ASP A 133 1.48 -2.62 -3.87
N ILE A 134 2.42 -2.68 -4.84
CA ILE A 134 2.20 -3.35 -6.14
C ILE A 134 1.97 -4.86 -5.95
N ILE A 135 2.75 -5.50 -5.07
CA ILE A 135 2.66 -6.96 -4.85
C ILE A 135 1.34 -7.33 -4.18
N ARG A 136 0.83 -6.46 -3.29
CA ARG A 136 -0.40 -6.68 -2.52
C ARG A 136 -1.65 -6.10 -3.18
N ALA A 137 -1.50 -5.39 -4.30
CA ALA A 137 -2.60 -4.72 -4.96
C ALA A 137 -3.67 -5.70 -5.43
N ASP A 138 -4.91 -5.44 -5.07
CA ASP A 138 -6.11 -6.23 -5.38
C ASP A 138 -7.06 -5.50 -6.34
N SER A 139 -6.69 -4.30 -6.79
CA SER A 139 -7.46 -3.50 -7.74
C SER A 139 -6.57 -2.79 -8.75
N GLU A 140 -7.14 -2.44 -9.92
CA GLU A 140 -6.43 -1.68 -10.95
C GLU A 140 -5.97 -0.32 -10.44
N TYR A 141 -6.78 0.30 -9.58
CA TYR A 141 -6.43 1.58 -8.94
C TYR A 141 -5.25 1.44 -7.98
N ALA A 142 -5.20 0.38 -7.17
CA ALA A 142 -4.08 0.13 -6.28
C ALA A 142 -2.77 -0.04 -7.08
N ILE A 143 -2.80 -0.81 -8.19
CA ILE A 143 -1.64 -0.99 -9.07
C ILE A 143 -1.19 0.34 -9.68
N LYS A 144 -2.12 1.14 -10.24
CA LYS A 144 -1.80 2.45 -10.85
C LYS A 144 -1.21 3.43 -9.83
N SER A 145 -1.81 3.51 -8.64
CA SER A 145 -1.33 4.37 -7.55
C SER A 145 0.05 3.96 -7.07
N ALA A 146 0.28 2.68 -6.82
CA ALA A 146 1.59 2.16 -6.40
C ALA A 146 2.66 2.32 -7.50
N GLY A 147 2.30 2.09 -8.77
CA GLY A 147 3.20 2.29 -9.90
C GLY A 147 3.71 3.73 -10.04
N ARG A 148 2.87 4.72 -9.77
CA ARG A 148 3.29 6.13 -9.76
C ARG A 148 4.25 6.46 -8.62
N ARG A 149 3.98 5.96 -7.42
CA ARG A 149 4.89 6.13 -6.29
C ARG A 149 6.23 5.46 -6.53
N LEU A 150 6.22 4.30 -7.18
CA LEU A 150 7.46 3.62 -7.58
C LEU A 150 8.30 4.44 -8.56
N ASN A 151 7.67 5.26 -9.40
CA ASN A 151 8.34 6.17 -10.35
C ASN A 151 8.73 7.54 -9.75
N GLY A 152 8.81 7.67 -8.44
CA GLY A 152 9.31 8.88 -7.75
C GLY A 152 8.22 9.68 -7.02
N GLY A 153 7.03 9.77 -7.56
CA GLY A 153 5.79 10.32 -6.98
C GLY A 153 5.91 11.35 -5.84
N ILE A 154 5.84 10.88 -4.61
CA ILE A 154 5.85 11.74 -3.42
C ILE A 154 7.23 12.37 -3.20
N GLY A 155 8.31 11.61 -3.38
CA GLY A 155 9.68 12.12 -3.25
C GLY A 155 9.93 13.32 -4.17
N ASP A 156 9.51 13.23 -5.43
CA ASP A 156 9.65 14.33 -6.41
C ASP A 156 8.87 15.58 -6.01
N LYS A 157 7.69 15.44 -5.38
CA LYS A 157 6.91 16.58 -4.87
C LYS A 157 7.52 17.20 -3.60
N LEU A 158 8.15 16.41 -2.76
CA LEU A 158 8.78 16.88 -1.52
C LEU A 158 10.18 17.49 -1.75
N LYS A 159 10.86 17.09 -2.81
CA LYS A 159 12.21 17.56 -3.12
C LYS A 159 12.30 19.10 -3.21
N PRO A 160 11.44 19.83 -3.96
CA PRO A 160 11.50 21.29 -4.00
C PRO A 160 11.28 21.93 -2.64
N VAL A 161 10.40 21.36 -1.79
CA VAL A 161 10.16 21.85 -0.43
C VAL A 161 11.41 21.70 0.43
N LYS A 162 12.07 20.53 0.38
CA LYS A 162 13.34 20.29 1.08
C LYS A 162 14.45 21.24 0.62
N GLU A 163 14.60 21.44 -0.70
CA GLU A 163 15.60 22.33 -1.27
C GLU A 163 15.36 23.80 -0.84
N SER A 164 14.09 24.24 -0.82
CA SER A 164 13.72 25.57 -0.33
C SER A 164 14.11 25.77 1.14
N ILE A 165 13.72 24.83 2.03
CA ILE A 165 14.05 24.89 3.45
C ILE A 165 15.57 24.88 3.67
N LEU A 166 16.30 24.02 2.97
CA LEU A 166 17.76 23.93 3.08
C LEU A 166 18.43 25.23 2.62
N THR A 167 17.92 25.86 1.57
CA THR A 167 18.44 27.14 1.06
C THR A 167 18.26 28.27 2.10
N ASP A 168 17.06 28.35 2.72
CA ASP A 168 16.79 29.35 3.75
C ASP A 168 17.68 29.14 4.99
N MET A 169 17.84 27.89 5.44
CA MET A 169 18.73 27.56 6.56
C MET A 169 20.18 27.88 6.25
N ALA A 170 20.69 27.49 5.09
CA ALA A 170 22.08 27.76 4.69
C ALA A 170 22.35 29.25 4.58
N TYR A 171 21.37 30.04 4.13
CA TYR A 171 21.50 31.51 4.09
C TYR A 171 21.58 32.11 5.50
N ILE A 172 20.70 31.68 6.42
CA ILE A 172 20.71 32.17 7.81
C ILE A 172 22.05 31.82 8.47
N GLU A 173 22.51 30.58 8.38
CA GLU A 173 23.78 30.15 8.94
C GLU A 173 24.96 30.94 8.39
N ALA A 174 25.03 31.15 7.06
CA ALA A 174 26.08 31.91 6.42
C ALA A 174 26.08 33.40 6.87
N ALA A 175 24.90 34.01 7.03
CA ALA A 175 24.78 35.38 7.50
C ALA A 175 25.14 35.56 8.98
N LEU A 176 24.92 34.54 9.79
CA LEU A 176 25.35 34.50 11.20
C LEU A 176 26.88 34.35 11.33
N ASP A 177 27.49 33.55 10.45
CA ASP A 177 28.94 33.30 10.44
C ASP A 177 29.73 34.50 9.87
N ASP A 178 29.19 35.22 8.89
CA ASP A 178 29.85 36.35 8.23
C ASP A 178 28.94 37.60 8.09
N PRO A 179 28.56 38.22 9.21
CA PRO A 179 27.62 39.34 9.21
C PRO A 179 28.18 40.63 8.55
N GLU A 180 29.48 40.70 8.27
CA GLU A 180 30.09 41.83 7.56
C GLU A 180 29.81 41.79 6.05
N HIS A 181 29.61 40.61 5.48
CA HIS A 181 29.39 40.41 4.04
C HIS A 181 27.97 39.88 3.69
N MET A 182 27.24 39.35 4.64
CA MET A 182 25.87 38.87 4.46
C MET A 182 24.93 39.46 5.50
N SER A 183 23.83 40.09 5.06
CA SER A 183 22.85 40.72 5.96
C SER A 183 21.54 39.91 5.97
N LEU A 184 20.95 39.77 7.14
CA LEU A 184 19.58 39.23 7.33
C LEU A 184 18.51 40.31 7.15
N ASP A 185 18.89 41.60 6.96
CA ASP A 185 17.94 42.69 6.78
C ASP A 185 17.00 42.45 5.59
N GLY A 186 15.71 42.42 5.85
CA GLY A 186 14.67 42.17 4.84
C GLY A 186 14.55 40.72 4.40
N LYS A 187 15.37 39.80 4.92
CA LYS A 187 15.32 38.37 4.55
C LYS A 187 14.14 37.63 5.17
N ALA A 188 13.66 38.12 6.32
CA ALA A 188 12.51 37.53 6.99
C ALA A 188 11.25 37.43 6.08
N GLU A 189 11.02 38.47 5.24
CA GLU A 189 9.86 38.47 4.33
C GLU A 189 10.01 37.44 3.19
N GLU A 190 11.25 37.30 2.65
CA GLU A 190 11.53 36.25 1.63
C GLU A 190 11.37 34.84 2.21
N ILE A 191 11.90 34.59 3.41
CA ILE A 191 11.72 33.32 4.14
C ILE A 191 10.23 33.06 4.39
N ARG A 192 9.49 34.12 4.80
CA ARG A 192 8.05 34.04 5.00
C ARG A 192 7.31 33.58 3.74
N GLU A 193 7.63 34.14 2.59
CA GLU A 193 7.04 33.76 1.31
C GLU A 193 7.36 32.29 0.95
N ASN A 194 8.63 31.90 1.12
CA ASN A 194 9.06 30.51 0.89
C ASN A 194 8.33 29.54 1.80
N VAL A 195 8.20 29.85 3.09
CA VAL A 195 7.51 29.02 4.09
C VAL A 195 6.02 28.88 3.75
N VAL A 196 5.34 29.97 3.35
CA VAL A 196 3.93 29.92 2.91
C VAL A 196 3.77 29.03 1.68
N ASN A 197 4.66 29.15 0.70
CA ASN A 197 4.65 28.32 -0.49
C ASN A 197 4.87 26.83 -0.14
N ASN A 198 5.78 26.53 0.76
CA ASN A 198 6.07 25.19 1.25
C ASN A 198 4.86 24.61 2.01
N ILE A 199 4.20 25.37 2.87
CA ILE A 199 2.97 24.95 3.57
C ILE A 199 1.85 24.63 2.56
N ASN A 200 1.68 25.45 1.51
CA ASN A 200 0.68 25.19 0.48
C ASN A 200 0.99 23.90 -0.29
N ALA A 201 2.26 23.64 -0.61
CA ALA A 201 2.66 22.39 -1.25
C ALA A 201 2.36 21.17 -0.36
N LEU A 202 2.65 21.24 0.95
CA LEU A 202 2.33 20.19 1.90
C LEU A 202 0.81 20.00 2.09
N ASN A 203 0.02 21.08 2.09
CA ASN A 203 -1.45 20.99 2.14
C ASN A 203 -2.02 20.21 0.96
N ASN A 204 -1.56 20.51 -0.27
CA ASN A 204 -1.99 19.82 -1.47
C ASN A 204 -1.72 18.29 -1.42
N ILE A 205 -0.63 17.89 -0.75
CA ILE A 205 -0.32 16.48 -0.54
C ILE A 205 -1.26 15.87 0.51
N LEU A 206 -1.55 16.61 1.60
CA LEU A 206 -2.40 16.14 2.70
C LEU A 206 -3.88 16.04 2.32
N GLU A 207 -4.40 16.90 1.46
CA GLU A 207 -5.80 16.87 1.01
C GLU A 207 -6.20 15.54 0.40
N ASN A 208 -5.26 14.86 -0.22
CA ASN A 208 -5.46 13.58 -0.87
C ASN A 208 -5.06 12.34 -0.01
N ALA A 209 -4.62 12.54 1.23
CA ALA A 209 -4.13 11.44 2.09
C ALA A 209 -5.21 10.38 2.37
N GLY A 210 -6.44 10.81 2.70
CA GLY A 210 -7.56 9.90 2.97
C GLY A 210 -7.95 9.03 1.77
N LYS A 211 -7.91 9.58 0.55
CA LYS A 211 -8.16 8.84 -0.69
C LYS A 211 -7.10 7.77 -0.93
N GLY A 212 -5.83 8.07 -0.65
CA GLY A 212 -4.72 7.13 -0.83
C GLY A 212 -4.84 5.88 0.05
N ARG A 213 -5.27 6.04 1.31
CA ARG A 213 -5.56 4.93 2.21
C ARG A 213 -6.66 4.03 1.65
N ILE A 214 -7.78 4.63 1.22
CA ILE A 214 -8.92 3.89 0.66
C ILE A 214 -8.53 3.14 -0.63
N ILE A 215 -7.71 3.73 -1.48
CA ILE A 215 -7.21 3.08 -2.70
C ILE A 215 -6.32 1.87 -2.38
N LYS A 216 -5.47 2.00 -1.36
CA LYS A 216 -4.51 0.95 -0.96
C LYS A 216 -5.18 -0.16 -0.17
N GLU A 217 -5.94 0.20 0.85
CA GLU A 217 -6.51 -0.74 1.84
C GLU A 217 -7.92 -1.20 1.45
N GLY A 218 -8.55 -0.58 0.45
CA GLY A 218 -9.95 -0.79 0.15
C GLY A 218 -10.88 -0.03 1.12
N ILE A 219 -12.17 0.01 0.79
CA ILE A 219 -13.22 0.64 1.61
C ILE A 219 -13.68 -0.37 2.65
N LYS A 220 -13.43 -0.08 3.94
CA LYS A 220 -13.91 -0.91 5.04
C LYS A 220 -15.44 -0.85 5.10
N THR A 221 -16.09 -1.94 4.70
CA THR A 221 -17.51 -2.00 4.42
C THR A 221 -18.23 -2.96 5.36
N VAL A 222 -19.32 -2.50 5.97
CA VAL A 222 -20.22 -3.34 6.77
C VAL A 222 -21.55 -3.50 6.04
N ILE A 223 -22.05 -4.75 5.96
CA ILE A 223 -23.35 -5.07 5.37
C ILE A 223 -24.33 -5.32 6.50
N VAL A 224 -25.39 -4.50 6.58
CA VAL A 224 -26.46 -4.59 7.57
C VAL A 224 -27.82 -4.87 6.93
N GLY A 225 -28.75 -5.37 7.70
CA GLY A 225 -30.13 -5.66 7.28
C GLY A 225 -30.68 -6.89 8.00
N LYS A 226 -31.98 -7.04 8.00
CA LYS A 226 -32.68 -8.15 8.65
C LYS A 226 -32.30 -9.52 8.09
N PRO A 227 -32.66 -10.62 8.81
CA PRO A 227 -32.60 -11.96 8.28
C PRO A 227 -33.41 -12.09 6.97
N ASN A 228 -32.88 -12.89 6.04
CA ASN A 228 -33.55 -13.22 4.78
C ASN A 228 -33.82 -12.06 3.79
N VAL A 229 -33.24 -10.86 4.00
CA VAL A 229 -33.28 -9.76 2.99
C VAL A 229 -32.37 -10.02 1.80
N GLY A 230 -31.50 -11.02 1.89
CA GLY A 230 -30.62 -11.43 0.80
C GLY A 230 -29.15 -10.99 0.95
N LYS A 231 -28.67 -10.75 2.16
CA LYS A 231 -27.25 -10.38 2.44
C LYS A 231 -26.26 -11.38 1.81
N SER A 232 -26.43 -12.68 2.08
CA SER A 232 -25.56 -13.73 1.53
C SER A 232 -25.66 -13.83 0.01
N SER A 233 -26.87 -13.65 -0.55
CA SER A 233 -27.05 -13.64 -2.01
C SER A 233 -26.41 -12.42 -2.67
N PHE A 234 -26.47 -11.26 -2.00
CA PHE A 234 -25.80 -10.05 -2.45
C PHE A 234 -24.28 -10.22 -2.38
N LEU A 235 -23.76 -10.75 -1.27
CA LEU A 235 -22.33 -11.03 -1.14
C LEU A 235 -21.84 -11.97 -2.22
N ASN A 236 -22.55 -13.06 -2.49
CA ASN A 236 -22.24 -13.98 -3.57
C ASN A 236 -22.34 -13.34 -4.96
N TYR A 237 -23.25 -12.37 -5.15
CA TYR A 237 -23.36 -11.62 -6.40
C TYR A 237 -22.15 -10.71 -6.64
N ILE A 238 -21.74 -9.93 -5.63
CA ILE A 238 -20.60 -9.01 -5.75
C ILE A 238 -19.24 -9.74 -5.75
N SER A 239 -19.17 -10.90 -5.09
CA SER A 239 -17.96 -11.73 -5.07
C SER A 239 -17.66 -12.40 -6.43
N GLY A 240 -18.65 -12.55 -7.32
CA GLY A 240 -18.48 -13.17 -8.64
C GLY A 240 -17.97 -14.61 -8.62
N GLU A 241 -17.74 -15.20 -9.81
CA GLU A 241 -17.00 -16.46 -9.96
C GLU A 241 -15.48 -16.25 -9.98
N ASP A 242 -15.04 -15.01 -10.17
CA ASP A 242 -13.63 -14.56 -10.13
C ASP A 242 -13.28 -13.98 -8.75
N VAL A 243 -13.53 -14.70 -7.68
CA VAL A 243 -12.98 -14.36 -6.36
C VAL A 243 -11.46 -14.53 -6.46
N ALA A 244 -10.73 -13.43 -6.44
CA ALA A 244 -9.31 -13.47 -6.14
C ALA A 244 -9.17 -14.27 -4.84
N ILE A 245 -8.55 -15.43 -4.94
CA ILE A 245 -8.31 -16.35 -3.83
C ILE A 245 -7.68 -15.51 -2.72
N VAL A 246 -8.39 -15.41 -1.59
CA VAL A 246 -7.79 -14.94 -0.34
C VAL A 246 -6.56 -15.83 -0.13
N THR A 247 -5.39 -15.31 -0.38
CA THR A 247 -4.15 -15.99 -0.06
C THR A 247 -4.12 -16.07 1.46
N ASP A 248 -4.27 -17.27 2.00
CA ASP A 248 -3.90 -17.61 3.36
C ASP A 248 -2.40 -17.32 3.52
N ILE A 249 -2.07 -16.08 3.86
CA ILE A 249 -0.72 -15.73 4.30
C ILE A 249 -0.64 -16.23 5.75
N PRO A 250 0.17 -17.28 6.04
CA PRO A 250 0.31 -17.77 7.40
C PRO A 250 0.90 -16.67 8.26
N GLY A 251 0.14 -16.12 9.19
CA GLY A 251 0.61 -15.11 10.15
C GLY A 251 -0.39 -14.01 10.51
N THR A 252 -1.52 -13.86 9.80
CA THR A 252 -2.52 -12.81 10.09
C THR A 252 -3.77 -13.31 10.81
N THR A 253 -3.69 -14.48 11.47
CA THR A 253 -4.82 -15.08 12.19
C THR A 253 -5.00 -14.41 13.56
N ARG A 254 -5.62 -13.23 13.62
CA ARG A 254 -6.29 -12.75 14.86
C ARG A 254 -7.34 -11.65 14.67
N ASP A 255 -7.52 -11.14 13.46
CA ASP A 255 -8.58 -10.16 13.19
C ASP A 255 -9.75 -10.80 12.43
N ALA A 256 -10.98 -10.30 12.68
CA ALA A 256 -12.23 -10.78 12.13
C ALA A 256 -12.11 -11.15 10.64
N LEU A 257 -12.76 -12.22 10.22
CA LEU A 257 -12.79 -12.71 8.83
C LEU A 257 -13.19 -11.57 7.87
N MET A 258 -12.20 -10.82 7.39
CA MET A 258 -12.38 -9.81 6.34
C MET A 258 -12.35 -10.51 4.99
N GLN A 259 -13.35 -10.22 4.17
CA GLN A 259 -13.37 -10.67 2.77
C GLN A 259 -13.21 -9.46 1.86
N SER A 260 -12.14 -9.42 1.08
CA SER A 260 -11.97 -8.42 0.03
C SER A 260 -12.79 -8.79 -1.20
N VAL A 261 -13.56 -7.85 -1.72
CA VAL A 261 -14.40 -8.01 -2.90
C VAL A 261 -14.14 -6.85 -3.85
N SER A 262 -13.80 -7.16 -5.10
CA SER A 262 -13.59 -6.16 -6.14
C SER A 262 -14.92 -5.75 -6.76
N LEU A 263 -15.26 -4.46 -6.68
CA LEU A 263 -16.44 -3.87 -7.29
C LEU A 263 -16.01 -2.95 -8.45
N GLY A 264 -15.83 -3.53 -9.63
CA GLY A 264 -15.14 -2.85 -10.73
C GLY A 264 -13.69 -2.54 -10.35
N ASP A 265 -13.35 -1.26 -10.33
CA ASP A 265 -11.99 -0.80 -9.99
C ASP A 265 -11.78 -0.55 -8.49
N ILE A 266 -12.82 -0.71 -7.65
CA ILE A 266 -12.81 -0.41 -6.22
C ILE A 266 -12.74 -1.72 -5.43
N SER A 267 -11.91 -1.76 -4.37
CA SER A 267 -11.89 -2.85 -3.41
C SER A 267 -12.77 -2.52 -2.20
N LEU A 268 -13.69 -3.43 -1.86
CA LEU A 268 -14.49 -3.38 -0.63
C LEU A 268 -13.99 -4.44 0.34
N ASN A 269 -13.56 -4.05 1.53
CA ASN A 269 -13.19 -4.95 2.60
C ASN A 269 -14.37 -5.17 3.54
N ILE A 270 -15.08 -6.27 3.30
CA ILE A 270 -16.30 -6.61 4.03
C ILE A 270 -15.93 -7.21 5.37
N VAL A 271 -16.37 -6.55 6.44
CA VAL A 271 -16.14 -6.96 7.83
C VAL A 271 -17.28 -7.89 8.27
N ASP A 272 -16.92 -8.93 9.03
CA ASP A 272 -17.86 -9.90 9.63
C ASP A 272 -18.71 -10.71 8.63
N THR A 273 -18.02 -11.44 7.73
CA THR A 273 -18.69 -12.39 6.83
C THR A 273 -19.23 -13.65 7.55
N ALA A 274 -18.81 -13.91 8.78
CA ALA A 274 -19.26 -15.08 9.55
C ALA A 274 -20.76 -15.02 9.86
N GLY A 275 -21.30 -13.87 10.26
CA GLY A 275 -22.74 -13.68 10.49
C GLY A 275 -23.58 -13.69 9.21
N ILE A 276 -22.95 -13.60 8.02
CA ILE A 276 -23.63 -13.60 6.72
C ILE A 276 -23.76 -15.02 6.15
N ARG A 277 -22.87 -15.95 6.55
CA ARG A 277 -22.79 -17.33 6.00
C ARG A 277 -23.56 -18.39 6.79
N GLU A 278 -23.84 -18.16 8.08
CA GLU A 278 -24.50 -19.15 8.94
C GLU A 278 -26.01 -18.88 9.07
N THR A 279 -26.83 -19.93 8.92
CA THR A 279 -28.30 -19.88 8.79
C THR A 279 -29.07 -20.30 10.05
N ASP A 280 -28.47 -20.32 11.25
CA ASP A 280 -29.16 -20.73 12.48
C ASP A 280 -29.64 -19.56 13.35
N ASN A 281 -30.95 -19.58 13.67
CA ASN A 281 -31.74 -18.50 14.28
C ASN A 281 -31.27 -17.96 15.66
N GLU A 282 -30.39 -18.64 16.39
CA GLU A 282 -29.85 -18.12 17.68
C GLU A 282 -28.59 -17.25 17.50
N ILE A 283 -27.84 -17.44 16.41
CA ILE A 283 -26.61 -16.72 16.10
C ILE A 283 -26.91 -15.36 15.44
N GLU A 284 -28.08 -15.22 14.81
CA GLU A 284 -28.50 -13.97 14.12
C GLU A 284 -28.73 -12.78 15.06
N ARG A 285 -29.19 -12.98 16.30
CA ARG A 285 -29.32 -11.89 17.31
C ARG A 285 -27.95 -11.37 17.75
N MET A 286 -26.96 -12.24 17.88
CA MET A 286 -25.58 -11.85 18.16
C MET A 286 -24.94 -11.13 16.95
N GLY A 287 -25.39 -11.40 15.72
CA GLY A 287 -24.93 -10.74 14.50
C GLY A 287 -25.32 -9.26 14.43
N ILE A 288 -26.49 -8.86 14.94
CA ILE A 288 -26.94 -7.45 14.98
C ILE A 288 -26.11 -6.65 16.00
N GLU A 289 -25.85 -7.21 17.18
CA GLU A 289 -25.01 -6.54 18.20
C GLU A 289 -23.55 -6.41 17.73
N ARG A 290 -22.97 -7.44 17.12
CA ARG A 290 -21.63 -7.39 16.51
C ARG A 290 -21.56 -6.44 15.33
N ALA A 291 -22.59 -6.42 14.47
CA ALA A 291 -22.68 -5.45 13.38
C ALA A 291 -22.65 -4.00 13.92
N LYS A 292 -23.29 -3.75 15.06
CA LYS A 292 -23.27 -2.43 15.75
C LYS A 292 -21.87 -2.04 16.25
N GLU A 293 -21.09 -2.99 16.76
CA GLU A 293 -19.70 -2.74 17.17
C GLU A 293 -18.82 -2.39 15.95
N HIS A 294 -19.03 -3.03 14.80
CA HIS A 294 -18.26 -2.76 13.57
C HIS A 294 -18.72 -1.52 12.81
N LEU A 295 -19.94 -1.05 13.05
CA LEU A 295 -20.44 0.21 12.46
C LEU A 295 -19.58 1.42 12.84
N SER A 296 -18.97 1.44 14.05
CA SER A 296 -18.14 2.57 14.49
C SER A 296 -16.90 2.77 13.63
N ASP A 297 -16.35 1.69 13.10
CA ASP A 297 -15.08 1.65 12.40
C ASP A 297 -15.21 1.51 10.87
N ALA A 298 -16.46 1.45 10.37
CA ALA A 298 -16.73 1.29 8.93
C ALA A 298 -16.58 2.61 8.17
N ASP A 299 -15.92 2.56 7.00
CA ASP A 299 -15.88 3.66 6.06
C ASP A 299 -17.20 3.76 5.26
N LEU A 300 -17.87 2.61 5.00
CA LEU A 300 -19.13 2.50 4.25
C LEU A 300 -20.06 1.50 4.90
N VAL A 301 -21.35 1.85 4.95
CA VAL A 301 -22.43 0.96 5.38
C VAL A 301 -23.31 0.63 4.16
N LEU A 302 -23.47 -0.66 3.85
CA LEU A 302 -24.41 -1.15 2.86
C LEU A 302 -25.62 -1.74 3.60
N MET A 303 -26.74 -1.03 3.62
CA MET A 303 -27.97 -1.53 4.22
C MET A 303 -28.85 -2.20 3.16
N ILE A 304 -29.24 -3.45 3.41
CA ILE A 304 -30.06 -4.22 2.48
C ILE A 304 -31.49 -4.36 3.00
N ILE A 305 -32.46 -3.95 2.18
CA ILE A 305 -33.90 -4.08 2.41
C ILE A 305 -34.53 -4.98 1.33
N ASP A 306 -35.48 -5.82 1.73
CA ASP A 306 -36.31 -6.64 0.85
C ASP A 306 -37.52 -5.84 0.37
N VAL A 307 -37.52 -5.36 -0.88
CA VAL A 307 -38.60 -4.52 -1.44
C VAL A 307 -39.93 -5.23 -1.60
N SER A 308 -39.96 -6.56 -1.50
CA SER A 308 -41.21 -7.34 -1.60
C SER A 308 -42.05 -7.35 -0.32
N LYS A 309 -41.57 -6.70 0.75
CA LYS A 309 -42.24 -6.63 2.06
C LYS A 309 -42.35 -5.21 2.56
N PRO A 310 -43.39 -4.88 3.37
CA PRO A 310 -43.43 -3.59 4.04
C PRO A 310 -42.29 -3.41 5.05
N LEU A 311 -41.92 -2.17 5.32
CA LEU A 311 -40.91 -1.84 6.34
C LEU A 311 -41.36 -2.27 7.74
N SER A 312 -40.47 -2.93 8.45
CA SER A 312 -40.66 -3.24 9.87
C SER A 312 -40.07 -2.16 10.77
N THR A 313 -40.39 -2.25 12.06
CA THR A 313 -39.79 -1.39 13.08
C THR A 313 -38.27 -1.51 13.14
N GLU A 314 -37.73 -2.73 12.97
CA GLU A 314 -36.29 -2.99 12.93
C GLU A 314 -35.60 -2.32 11.73
N ASP A 315 -36.26 -2.29 10.54
CA ASP A 315 -35.71 -1.57 9.36
C ASP A 315 -35.61 -0.07 9.65
N LYS A 316 -36.62 0.51 10.30
CA LYS A 316 -36.64 1.94 10.64
C LYS A 316 -35.57 2.29 11.69
N GLU A 317 -35.37 1.43 12.67
CA GLU A 317 -34.31 1.60 13.68
C GLU A 317 -32.91 1.57 13.02
N LEU A 318 -32.67 0.64 12.10
CA LEU A 318 -31.40 0.56 11.36
C LEU A 318 -31.19 1.77 10.43
N LEU A 319 -32.25 2.27 9.77
CA LEU A 319 -32.18 3.49 8.95
C LEU A 319 -31.76 4.71 9.78
N GLU A 320 -32.33 4.90 10.95
CA GLU A 320 -31.92 5.99 11.85
C GLU A 320 -30.48 5.85 12.33
N GLU A 321 -30.00 4.63 12.59
CA GLU A 321 -28.64 4.38 13.06
C GLU A 321 -27.57 4.69 11.99
N ILE A 322 -27.88 4.47 10.71
CA ILE A 322 -26.94 4.73 9.60
C ILE A 322 -27.03 6.15 9.04
N LYS A 323 -28.01 6.96 9.45
CA LYS A 323 -28.29 8.30 8.91
C LYS A 323 -27.09 9.26 8.99
N SER A 324 -26.27 9.14 10.03
CA SER A 324 -25.09 9.99 10.24
C SER A 324 -23.81 9.46 9.58
N ARG A 325 -23.91 8.36 8.80
CA ARG A 325 -22.77 7.65 8.23
C ARG A 325 -22.78 7.71 6.71
N LYS A 326 -21.62 7.48 6.09
CA LYS A 326 -21.57 7.18 4.66
C LYS A 326 -22.27 5.85 4.41
N SER A 327 -23.46 5.89 3.84
CA SER A 327 -24.30 4.71 3.66
C SER A 327 -24.96 4.67 2.28
N VAL A 328 -25.17 3.46 1.78
CA VAL A 328 -25.96 3.19 0.58
C VAL A 328 -27.06 2.19 0.95
N LEU A 329 -28.29 2.52 0.60
CA LEU A 329 -29.44 1.66 0.80
C LEU A 329 -29.65 0.77 -0.43
N ILE A 330 -29.52 -0.54 -0.25
CA ILE A 330 -29.71 -1.55 -1.29
C ILE A 330 -31.16 -2.06 -1.22
N LEU A 331 -31.96 -1.72 -2.19
CA LEU A 331 -33.31 -2.18 -2.38
C LEU A 331 -33.26 -3.50 -3.17
N ASN A 332 -33.19 -4.63 -2.43
CA ASN A 332 -32.99 -5.95 -3.03
C ASN A 332 -34.32 -6.65 -3.35
N LYS A 333 -34.25 -7.69 -4.19
CA LYS A 333 -35.35 -8.51 -4.70
C LYS A 333 -36.32 -7.75 -5.62
N THR A 334 -35.80 -6.84 -6.44
CA THR A 334 -36.58 -6.10 -7.43
C THR A 334 -37.17 -6.99 -8.54
N ASP A 335 -36.84 -8.25 -8.55
CA ASP A 335 -37.46 -9.28 -9.40
C ASP A 335 -38.81 -9.80 -8.86
N LEU A 336 -39.22 -9.41 -7.66
CA LEU A 336 -40.50 -9.73 -7.03
C LEU A 336 -41.45 -8.54 -7.07
N GLU A 337 -42.75 -8.79 -6.79
CA GLU A 337 -43.73 -7.73 -6.68
C GLU A 337 -43.41 -6.84 -5.47
N ARG A 338 -43.53 -5.51 -5.65
CA ARG A 338 -43.18 -4.51 -4.65
C ARG A 338 -44.23 -4.50 -3.52
N GLY A 339 -43.76 -4.68 -2.27
CA GLY A 339 -44.57 -4.61 -1.07
C GLY A 339 -44.44 -3.29 -0.29
N LEU A 340 -43.50 -2.42 -0.68
CA LEU A 340 -43.29 -1.08 -0.10
C LEU A 340 -44.32 -0.07 -0.63
N THR A 341 -44.77 0.83 0.23
CA THR A 341 -45.63 1.97 -0.15
C THR A 341 -44.80 3.08 -0.82
N ASP A 342 -45.48 3.97 -1.56
CA ASP A 342 -44.81 5.11 -2.18
C ASP A 342 -44.30 6.14 -1.15
N GLU A 343 -44.89 6.17 0.04
CA GLU A 343 -44.45 7.02 1.14
C GLU A 343 -43.16 6.49 1.74
N GLU A 344 -43.09 5.20 2.04
CA GLU A 344 -41.87 4.54 2.52
C GLU A 344 -40.72 4.68 1.50
N TYR A 345 -41.03 4.59 0.21
CA TYR A 345 -39.99 4.73 -0.83
C TYR A 345 -39.42 6.15 -0.91
N LYS A 346 -40.20 7.18 -0.62
CA LYS A 346 -39.74 8.58 -0.57
C LYS A 346 -38.79 8.85 0.59
N GLU A 347 -38.97 8.15 1.73
CA GLU A 347 -38.08 8.28 2.88
C GLU A 347 -36.64 7.81 2.56
N PHE A 348 -36.45 6.99 1.53
CA PHE A 348 -35.14 6.46 1.15
C PHE A 348 -34.24 7.43 0.37
N SER A 349 -34.78 8.57 -0.09
CA SER A 349 -34.04 9.54 -0.92
C SER A 349 -32.77 10.06 -0.25
N GLU A 350 -32.73 10.10 1.09
CA GLU A 350 -31.57 10.54 1.88
C GLU A 350 -30.44 9.50 1.93
N PHE A 351 -30.69 8.22 1.54
CA PHE A 351 -29.77 7.09 1.74
C PHE A 351 -29.17 6.58 0.42
N ASN A 352 -29.18 7.36 -0.67
CA ASN A 352 -28.68 6.93 -1.97
C ASN A 352 -29.20 5.54 -2.39
N PRO A 353 -30.53 5.38 -2.59
CA PRO A 353 -31.13 4.08 -2.83
C PRO A 353 -30.69 3.48 -4.19
N VAL A 354 -30.33 2.19 -4.16
CA VAL A 354 -29.94 1.41 -5.32
C VAL A 354 -30.82 0.18 -5.43
N GLU A 355 -31.55 0.06 -6.55
CA GLU A 355 -32.37 -1.10 -6.85
C GLU A 355 -31.50 -2.27 -7.38
N ILE A 356 -31.55 -3.41 -6.71
CA ILE A 356 -30.76 -4.59 -7.05
C ILE A 356 -31.64 -5.84 -7.05
N SER A 357 -31.38 -6.74 -7.98
CA SER A 357 -31.79 -8.14 -7.85
C SER A 357 -30.54 -9.02 -7.74
N ALA A 358 -30.14 -9.36 -6.52
CA ALA A 358 -29.02 -10.26 -6.30
C ALA A 358 -29.23 -11.62 -6.99
N LYS A 359 -30.48 -12.10 -7.09
CA LYS A 359 -30.83 -13.36 -7.77
C LYS A 359 -30.65 -13.26 -9.28
N LYS A 360 -31.03 -12.15 -9.92
CA LYS A 360 -30.89 -11.92 -11.36
C LYS A 360 -29.55 -11.28 -11.75
N ARG A 361 -28.72 -10.94 -10.78
CA ARG A 361 -27.43 -10.25 -10.96
C ARG A 361 -27.56 -8.94 -11.75
N VAL A 362 -28.43 -8.03 -11.29
CA VAL A 362 -28.71 -6.73 -11.93
C VAL A 362 -28.60 -5.61 -10.91
N GLY A 363 -28.07 -4.44 -11.30
CA GLY A 363 -28.07 -3.19 -10.54
C GLY A 363 -26.75 -2.85 -9.84
N ILE A 364 -25.68 -3.63 -10.06
CA ILE A 364 -24.38 -3.42 -9.41
C ILE A 364 -23.64 -2.20 -9.95
N GLU A 365 -23.85 -1.85 -11.22
CA GLU A 365 -23.19 -0.73 -11.89
C GLU A 365 -23.51 0.59 -11.19
N LYS A 366 -24.81 0.79 -10.85
CA LYS A 366 -25.27 1.99 -10.15
C LYS A 366 -24.70 2.08 -8.73
N LEU A 367 -24.55 0.94 -8.03
CA LEU A 367 -23.89 0.89 -6.73
C LEU A 367 -22.43 1.33 -6.85
N THR A 368 -21.72 0.83 -7.88
CA THR A 368 -20.33 1.21 -8.16
C THR A 368 -20.19 2.71 -8.41
N GLU A 369 -21.09 3.31 -9.21
CA GLU A 369 -21.09 4.74 -9.49
C GLU A 369 -21.30 5.58 -8.22
N ILE A 370 -22.26 5.21 -7.38
CA ILE A 370 -22.53 5.93 -6.12
C ILE A 370 -21.33 5.84 -5.17
N ILE A 371 -20.72 4.69 -5.03
CA ILE A 371 -19.53 4.54 -4.19
C ILE A 371 -18.36 5.38 -4.75
N LYS A 372 -18.18 5.42 -6.08
CA LYS A 372 -17.20 6.30 -6.74
C LYS A 372 -17.44 7.77 -6.40
N GLU A 373 -18.69 8.21 -6.50
CA GLU A 373 -19.06 9.59 -6.16
C GLU A 373 -18.78 9.90 -4.68
N MET A 374 -19.18 9.03 -3.77
CA MET A 374 -19.04 9.25 -2.32
C MET A 374 -17.58 9.32 -1.82
N PHE A 375 -16.67 8.57 -2.43
CA PHE A 375 -15.28 8.44 -1.94
C PHE A 375 -14.27 9.16 -2.83
N PHE A 376 -14.61 9.42 -4.09
CA PHE A 376 -13.67 9.92 -5.10
C PHE A 376 -14.21 11.12 -5.89
N ASN A 377 -15.38 11.69 -5.51
CA ASN A 377 -16.04 12.81 -6.20
C ASN A 377 -16.35 12.54 -7.69
N GLY A 378 -16.74 11.29 -8.00
CA GLY A 378 -17.13 10.87 -9.36
C GLY A 378 -15.96 10.68 -10.33
N GLU A 379 -14.87 11.37 -10.15
CA GLU A 379 -13.66 11.26 -10.97
C GLU A 379 -12.47 10.88 -10.09
N LEU A 380 -11.99 9.66 -10.30
CA LEU A 380 -10.62 9.33 -9.93
C LEU A 380 -9.73 9.88 -11.05
N ASP A 381 -9.41 11.19 -10.99
CA ASP A 381 -8.47 11.77 -11.94
C ASP A 381 -7.05 11.30 -11.61
N PHE A 382 -6.66 10.20 -12.27
CA PHE A 382 -5.33 9.62 -12.13
C PHE A 382 -4.24 10.39 -12.86
N ASN A 383 -4.60 11.44 -13.62
CA ASN A 383 -3.62 12.04 -14.49
C ASN A 383 -2.56 12.88 -13.75
N ASN A 384 -2.80 13.32 -12.49
CA ASN A 384 -1.83 14.14 -11.77
C ASN A 384 -1.80 13.97 -10.23
N GLU A 385 -2.66 13.17 -9.61
CA GLU A 385 -2.73 13.08 -8.15
C GLU A 385 -1.84 11.95 -7.61
N ILE A 386 -0.98 12.29 -6.65
CA ILE A 386 -0.15 11.35 -5.92
C ILE A 386 -0.70 11.29 -4.50
N TYR A 387 -1.01 10.08 -4.05
CA TYR A 387 -1.65 9.84 -2.77
C TYR A 387 -0.64 9.33 -1.74
N LEU A 388 -0.74 9.83 -0.50
CA LEU A 388 -0.06 9.25 0.65
C LEU A 388 -0.63 7.85 0.91
N SER A 389 0.23 6.89 1.18
CA SER A 389 -0.17 5.48 1.29
C SER A 389 -0.29 4.97 2.71
N ASN A 390 0.18 5.72 3.71
CA ASN A 390 0.16 5.29 5.09
C ASN A 390 0.20 6.45 6.09
N LEU A 391 -0.21 6.14 7.33
CA LEU A 391 -0.29 7.11 8.44
C LEU A 391 1.09 7.66 8.86
N ARG A 392 2.17 6.91 8.64
CA ARG A 392 3.55 7.35 8.92
C ARG A 392 3.90 8.55 8.06
N GLN A 393 3.70 8.45 6.74
CA GLN A 393 3.95 9.53 5.78
C GLN A 393 3.08 10.75 6.09
N GLU A 394 1.77 10.53 6.33
CA GLU A 394 0.83 11.61 6.67
C GLU A 394 1.26 12.33 7.96
N GLY A 395 1.59 11.58 9.02
CA GLY A 395 2.04 12.13 10.28
C GLY A 395 3.32 12.94 10.15
N ALA A 396 4.28 12.48 9.34
CA ALA A 396 5.53 13.20 9.09
C ALA A 396 5.28 14.51 8.34
N ILE A 397 4.43 14.53 7.33
CA ILE A 397 4.08 15.77 6.60
C ILE A 397 3.31 16.75 7.49
N ARG A 398 2.41 16.26 8.36
CA ARG A 398 1.73 17.14 9.34
C ARG A 398 2.72 17.78 10.31
N ARG A 399 3.67 17.04 10.86
CA ARG A 399 4.75 17.59 11.71
C ARG A 399 5.59 18.63 10.96
N ALA A 400 5.97 18.37 9.71
CA ALA A 400 6.68 19.32 8.89
C ALA A 400 5.90 20.63 8.73
N LYS A 401 4.60 20.54 8.43
CA LYS A 401 3.71 21.71 8.32
C LYS A 401 3.59 22.46 9.65
N GLU A 402 3.46 21.76 10.79
CA GLU A 402 3.42 22.37 12.11
C GLU A 402 4.71 23.15 12.39
N SER A 403 5.88 22.58 12.13
CA SER A 403 7.16 23.26 12.28
C SER A 403 7.27 24.50 11.38
N LEU A 404 6.82 24.44 10.12
CA LEU A 404 6.79 25.60 9.23
C LEU A 404 5.83 26.70 9.72
N ASN A 405 4.71 26.35 10.36
CA ASN A 405 3.83 27.33 10.98
C ASN A 405 4.51 28.02 12.18
N MET A 406 5.33 27.30 12.98
CA MET A 406 6.13 27.91 14.06
C MET A 406 7.12 28.91 13.51
N VAL A 407 7.72 28.68 12.34
CA VAL A 407 8.56 29.67 11.65
C VAL A 407 7.77 30.97 11.35
N LEU A 408 6.54 30.84 10.80
CA LEU A 408 5.69 32.01 10.55
C LEU A 408 5.36 32.79 11.84
N GLU A 409 5.01 32.07 12.92
CA GLU A 409 4.72 32.68 14.23
C GLU A 409 5.95 33.42 14.79
N SER A 410 7.15 32.87 14.60
CA SER A 410 8.40 33.49 15.01
C SER A 410 8.69 34.77 14.21
N ILE A 411 8.47 34.74 12.89
CA ILE A 411 8.60 35.94 12.02
C ILE A 411 7.58 37.01 12.45
N ASP A 412 6.31 36.65 12.60
CA ASP A 412 5.22 37.56 12.96
C ASP A 412 5.44 38.19 14.38
N SER A 413 6.13 37.46 15.26
CA SER A 413 6.47 37.91 16.61
C SER A 413 7.77 38.75 16.66
N GLY A 414 8.46 38.89 15.53
CA GLY A 414 9.74 39.66 15.45
C GLY A 414 10.88 38.99 16.23
N VAL A 415 10.85 37.63 16.32
CA VAL A 415 11.95 36.86 16.91
C VAL A 415 13.13 36.87 15.95
N SER A 416 14.37 36.83 16.49
CA SER A 416 15.60 36.82 15.68
C SER A 416 15.66 35.57 14.78
N GLU A 417 16.21 35.76 13.58
CA GLU A 417 16.24 34.79 12.49
C GLU A 417 16.99 33.50 12.84
N ASP A 418 17.93 33.52 13.78
CA ASP A 418 18.63 32.33 14.27
C ASP A 418 17.67 31.27 14.88
N PHE A 419 16.54 31.72 15.46
CA PHE A 419 15.53 30.82 15.99
C PHE A 419 14.74 30.09 14.89
N TYR A 420 14.63 30.67 13.69
CA TYR A 420 13.90 30.01 12.58
C TYR A 420 14.56 28.68 12.13
N THR A 421 15.92 28.61 12.28
CA THR A 421 16.69 27.43 11.88
C THR A 421 16.27 26.17 12.62
N ILE A 422 15.83 26.29 13.88
CA ILE A 422 15.38 25.12 14.68
C ILE A 422 14.12 24.51 14.07
N ASP A 423 13.13 25.36 13.76
CA ASP A 423 11.86 24.87 13.21
C ASP A 423 11.97 24.51 11.73
N LEU A 424 12.81 25.20 10.96
CA LEU A 424 13.17 24.79 9.59
C LEU A 424 13.85 23.43 9.56
N MET A 425 14.79 23.16 10.49
CA MET A 425 15.45 21.85 10.63
C MET A 425 14.45 20.76 11.03
N ASN A 426 13.52 21.05 11.95
CA ASN A 426 12.47 20.12 12.34
C ASN A 426 11.58 19.76 11.13
N ALA A 427 11.20 20.75 10.33
CA ALA A 427 10.42 20.54 9.11
C ALA A 427 11.21 19.71 8.07
N TYR A 428 12.49 20.04 7.85
CA TYR A 428 13.39 19.32 6.95
C TYR A 428 13.52 17.84 7.35
N ASN A 429 13.76 17.58 8.63
CA ASN A 429 13.89 16.23 9.17
C ASN A 429 12.58 15.44 9.04
N ALA A 430 11.44 16.05 9.34
CA ALA A 430 10.14 15.41 9.21
C ALA A 430 9.82 15.03 7.75
N ILE A 431 10.18 15.89 6.78
CA ILE A 431 10.07 15.52 5.35
C ILE A 431 11.06 14.41 5.00
N GLY A 432 12.28 14.46 5.54
CA GLY A 432 13.29 13.41 5.36
C GLY A 432 12.86 12.05 5.89
N GLU A 433 12.04 11.98 6.93
CA GLU A 433 11.44 10.73 7.40
C GLU A 433 10.49 10.09 6.35
N VAL A 434 9.83 10.90 5.51
CA VAL A 434 8.96 10.38 4.45
C VAL A 434 9.78 9.67 3.37
N THR A 435 10.85 10.32 2.89
CA THR A 435 11.73 9.80 1.84
C THR A 435 12.78 8.80 2.35
N GLY A 436 13.03 8.80 3.65
CA GLY A 436 14.01 7.93 4.29
C GLY A 436 15.40 8.56 4.47
N ASP A 437 15.61 9.81 4.05
CA ASP A 437 16.94 10.47 4.11
C ASP A 437 17.44 10.70 5.55
N THR A 438 16.49 10.86 6.49
CA THR A 438 16.76 11.07 7.92
C THR A 438 16.27 9.93 8.80
N THR A 439 15.89 8.80 8.15
CA THR A 439 15.36 7.64 8.87
C THR A 439 16.47 6.89 9.58
N SER A 440 16.26 6.57 10.87
CA SER A 440 17.18 5.72 11.62
C SER A 440 17.19 4.29 11.06
N GLU A 441 18.31 3.57 11.22
CA GLU A 441 18.43 2.16 10.82
C GLU A 441 17.34 1.30 11.46
N ASP A 442 17.03 1.52 12.75
CA ASP A 442 16.00 0.79 13.50
C ASP A 442 14.58 0.94 12.87
N LEU A 443 14.24 2.15 12.39
CA LEU A 443 12.95 2.39 11.76
C LEU A 443 12.89 1.75 10.37
N ALA A 444 13.98 1.84 9.61
CA ALA A 444 14.10 1.16 8.32
C ALA A 444 13.93 -0.36 8.51
N ASP A 445 14.63 -0.97 9.48
CA ASP A 445 14.53 -2.38 9.80
C ASP A 445 13.12 -2.81 10.17
N LYS A 446 12.41 -1.99 10.94
CA LYS A 446 11.01 -2.27 11.29
C LYS A 446 10.10 -2.26 10.07
N ILE A 447 10.30 -1.33 9.14
CA ILE A 447 9.51 -1.22 7.91
C ILE A 447 9.77 -2.44 7.01
N PHE A 448 11.03 -2.83 6.82
CA PHE A 448 11.40 -3.94 5.93
C PHE A 448 11.04 -5.32 6.49
N LYS A 449 10.84 -5.49 7.79
CA LYS A 449 10.37 -6.76 8.40
C LYS A 449 8.99 -7.21 7.90
N ASP A 450 8.16 -6.27 7.49
CA ASP A 450 6.80 -6.55 6.97
C ASP A 450 6.82 -6.91 5.47
N PHE A 451 8.01 -6.93 4.84
CA PHE A 451 8.17 -7.26 3.43
C PHE A 451 8.28 -8.77 3.20
N CYS A 452 8.00 -9.19 1.95
CA CYS A 452 8.14 -10.58 1.57
C CYS A 452 9.61 -11.03 1.54
N MET A 453 9.88 -12.29 1.91
CA MET A 453 11.18 -12.91 1.64
C MET A 453 11.48 -12.93 0.14
N GLY A 454 12.71 -12.63 -0.25
CA GLY A 454 13.13 -12.61 -1.65
C GLY A 454 12.85 -11.31 -2.42
N LYS A 455 12.35 -10.28 -1.68
CA LYS A 455 12.14 -8.92 -2.18
C LYS A 455 12.93 -7.89 -1.38
#